data_8dd4b21e2af74916403f7d6f34df8f3c
#
_entry.id   8dd4b21e2af74916403f7d6f34df8f3c
#
_cell.length_a   1.000
_cell.length_b   1.000
_cell.length_c   1.000
_cell.angle_alpha   90.00
_cell.angle_beta   90.00
_cell.angle_gamma   90.00
#
_symmetry.space_group_name_H-M   'P 1'
#
loop_
_entity.id
_entity.type
_entity.pdbx_description
1 polymer ?
#
loop_
_entity_poly.entity_id
_entity_poly.type
_entity_poly.pdbx_seq_one_letter_code
_entity_poly.pdbx_strand_id
1 'polypeptide(L)'
;MDKDSVKKGQRSFAAKPNDKKPYGRPAGKSGDRKPYGKPGEKKSFGKPAGRPGQFGRKPMGKPTPKPAADMPSTLSRKVALEIFQDVVRKDAYASLSLDDRLKNTSLPQLDKRFCASIVYTTLENLIRIDYALIFFLKDADSLEPTVRDILRISACQLLFHDRIPASAIVDEAVKLTRGAGLEGLTGLTNAVLRSMIRGRDEIKWPAKEEGIKYLSVMYSVPEWLAERLTAAYGPETAEAICAYRTQAHFTTIRPNLSRMDDAAFETLLQKKVWEIEKGAVAHAYRVRKAAEIAQDADFMAGNFSIQGESSMLACQAVNVKPGMQVLDCCAAPGGKTAYMAELMAGTGRVYAWDVHEHRVTLIRAMMRRLRLENVRPVVRDAALFKDDLAGTMDAVLLDAPCSGLGVMDNKPDIKFRATPESVKELTQIQEKLLDTCCQYVKRNGTFVYSTCSILPEENNEQVKRFLDRHPEFAIAPLPETIDEKFRREYTDTGLQLLPHRDGVEGFFIARMRRIK
;
A
#
# COMPACT_ATOMS: atom_id res chain seq x y z
N MET A 1 -28.87 -44.85 -30.60
CA MET A 1 -28.27 -44.16 -31.76
C MET A 1 -28.19 -42.69 -31.39
N ASP A 2 -27.14 -41.99 -31.15
CA ASP A 2 -25.73 -42.32 -31.01
C ASP A 2 -25.15 -41.44 -29.92
N LYS A 3 -24.24 -41.99 -29.15
CA LYS A 3 -23.34 -41.29 -28.24
C LYS A 3 -22.23 -40.68 -29.12
N ASP A 4 -21.76 -39.54 -28.69
CA ASP A 4 -20.38 -39.10 -28.68
C ASP A 4 -20.20 -37.62 -29.08
N SER A 5 -19.27 -37.07 -28.34
CA SER A 5 -18.59 -35.79 -28.52
C SER A 5 -19.22 -34.55 -27.83
N VAL A 6 -18.70 -34.14 -26.67
CA VAL A 6 -17.72 -33.09 -26.49
C VAL A 6 -17.12 -33.12 -25.08
N LYS A 7 -15.91 -33.69 -24.95
CA LYS A 7 -14.97 -33.43 -23.86
C LYS A 7 -13.90 -32.44 -24.37
N LYS A 8 -13.75 -31.30 -23.70
CA LYS A 8 -12.57 -30.40 -23.64
C LYS A 8 -13.07 -29.14 -22.91
N GLY A 9 -12.49 -28.66 -21.82
CA GLY A 9 -11.21 -28.81 -21.19
C GLY A 9 -11.24 -28.12 -19.85
N GLN A 10 -11.13 -28.90 -18.79
CA GLN A 10 -10.75 -28.36 -17.48
C GLN A 10 -9.23 -28.39 -17.42
N ARG A 11 -8.59 -27.23 -17.35
CA ARG A 11 -7.18 -27.12 -16.95
C ARG A 11 -7.12 -26.70 -15.49
N SER A 12 -6.88 -27.68 -14.64
CA SER A 12 -6.45 -27.50 -13.25
C SER A 12 -5.02 -26.97 -13.22
N PHE A 13 -4.78 -25.85 -12.58
CA PHE A 13 -3.43 -25.42 -12.19
C PHE A 13 -3.07 -26.06 -10.85
N ALA A 14 -2.46 -27.25 -10.92
CA ALA A 14 -1.75 -27.84 -9.80
C ALA A 14 -0.26 -27.50 -9.94
N ALA A 15 0.27 -26.71 -9.02
CA ALA A 15 1.69 -26.45 -8.90
C ALA A 15 2.39 -27.69 -8.29
N LYS A 16 3.42 -28.18 -8.96
CA LYS A 16 4.29 -29.28 -8.49
C LYS A 16 5.25 -28.76 -7.40
N PRO A 17 5.55 -29.55 -6.37
CA PRO A 17 6.56 -29.21 -5.39
C PRO A 17 7.96 -29.42 -5.95
N ASN A 18 8.82 -28.44 -5.73
CA ASN A 18 10.24 -28.52 -6.11
C ASN A 18 11.06 -29.04 -4.93
N ASP A 19 11.48 -30.31 -5.04
CA ASP A 19 12.50 -30.92 -4.18
C ASP A 19 13.85 -30.25 -4.39
N LYS A 20 14.42 -29.63 -3.36
CA LYS A 20 15.84 -29.30 -3.28
C LYS A 20 16.47 -29.96 -2.07
N LYS A 21 17.35 -30.91 -2.34
CA LYS A 21 18.25 -31.58 -1.41
C LYS A 21 19.22 -30.59 -0.75
N PRO A 22 19.66 -30.85 0.47
CA PRO A 22 20.59 -29.99 1.20
C PRO A 22 22.04 -30.22 0.74
N TYR A 23 22.78 -29.17 0.47
CA TYR A 23 24.23 -29.21 0.26
C TYR A 23 24.95 -29.13 1.59
N GLY A 24 25.84 -30.13 1.79
CA GLY A 24 26.68 -30.28 2.95
C GLY A 24 27.83 -29.24 3.00
N ARG A 25 28.20 -28.91 4.22
CA ARG A 25 29.43 -28.16 4.56
C ARG A 25 30.68 -29.02 4.26
N PRO A 26 31.79 -28.42 3.85
CA PRO A 26 33.10 -28.97 4.18
C PRO A 26 33.77 -28.22 5.34
N ALA A 27 34.38 -29.01 6.18
CA ALA A 27 35.10 -28.63 7.38
C ALA A 27 36.44 -27.95 7.11
N GLY A 28 36.88 -27.20 8.07
CA GLY A 28 38.08 -26.36 8.07
C GLY A 28 39.41 -27.06 8.01
N LYS A 29 40.43 -26.25 7.77
CA LYS A 29 41.81 -26.49 8.26
C LYS A 29 42.45 -25.19 8.73
N SER A 30 43.01 -25.31 9.92
CA SER A 30 43.81 -24.36 10.68
C SER A 30 45.25 -24.23 10.12
N GLY A 31 45.87 -23.15 10.42
CA GLY A 31 47.35 -22.93 10.34
C GLY A 31 47.63 -21.50 9.91
N ASP A 32 48.39 -20.74 10.52
CA ASP A 32 49.31 -20.54 11.59
C ASP A 32 49.71 -19.07 11.66
N ARG A 33 49.90 -18.57 12.84
CA ARG A 33 50.42 -17.23 13.17
C ARG A 33 51.92 -17.16 12.89
N LYS A 34 52.47 -15.99 12.50
CA LYS A 34 53.44 -15.24 13.30
C LYS A 34 53.90 -13.93 12.64
N PRO A 35 54.64 -13.05 13.37
CA PRO A 35 54.29 -11.64 13.50
C PRO A 35 55.46 -10.67 13.26
N TYR A 36 55.17 -9.34 13.40
CA TYR A 36 56.04 -8.21 13.75
C TYR A 36 57.21 -7.76 12.83
N GLY A 37 57.23 -6.46 12.52
CA GLY A 37 58.37 -5.68 12.17
C GLY A 37 58.06 -4.20 11.92
N LYS A 38 58.29 -3.35 12.93
CA LYS A 38 58.50 -1.88 12.84
C LYS A 38 59.98 -1.62 13.06
N PRO A 39 60.49 -0.37 13.00
CA PRO A 39 60.46 0.81 12.12
C PRO A 39 61.86 1.35 11.81
N GLY A 40 61.96 2.43 11.08
CA GLY A 40 63.20 3.25 10.95
C GLY A 40 63.30 3.89 9.59
N GLU A 41 63.73 5.04 9.33
CA GLU A 41 64.19 6.23 10.04
C GLU A 41 64.40 7.31 8.95
N LYS A 42 64.36 8.54 9.38
CA LYS A 42 64.59 9.79 8.62
C LYS A 42 65.97 9.86 7.97
N LYS A 43 66.09 10.53 6.83
CA LYS A 43 67.20 11.48 6.58
C LYS A 43 66.81 12.61 5.62
N SER A 44 67.20 13.81 6.03
CA SER A 44 67.09 15.13 5.42
C SER A 44 68.33 15.50 4.62
N PHE A 45 68.24 16.70 4.00
CA PHE A 45 69.27 17.56 3.32
C PHE A 45 69.22 17.42 1.80
N GLY A 46 69.30 18.52 0.98
CA GLY A 46 69.61 19.90 1.10
C GLY A 46 69.36 20.61 -0.25
N LYS A 47 69.04 21.90 -0.19
CA LYS A 47 69.07 22.80 -1.39
C LYS A 47 70.48 23.16 -1.79
N PRO A 48 70.76 23.55 -3.07
CA PRO A 48 70.91 24.97 -3.31
C PRO A 48 70.34 25.49 -4.66
N ALA A 49 70.39 26.80 -4.75
CA ALA A 49 69.82 27.73 -5.69
C ALA A 49 70.41 27.76 -7.11
N GLY A 50 69.61 28.22 -8.09
CA GLY A 50 69.99 28.65 -9.41
C GLY A 50 68.82 29.22 -10.20
N ARG A 51 68.84 30.54 -10.48
CA ARG A 51 67.92 31.29 -11.37
C ARG A 51 68.63 31.52 -12.71
N PRO A 52 67.97 32.06 -13.78
CA PRO A 52 66.66 31.88 -14.37
C PRO A 52 66.73 31.58 -15.89
N GLY A 53 65.70 30.93 -16.43
CA GLY A 53 65.55 30.82 -17.88
C GLY A 53 64.04 30.96 -18.23
N GLN A 54 63.68 32.00 -18.95
CA GLN A 54 62.38 32.26 -19.55
C GLN A 54 62.05 31.16 -20.56
N PHE A 55 61.01 30.41 -20.35
CA PHE A 55 60.28 29.66 -21.39
C PHE A 55 58.81 29.87 -21.28
N GLY A 56 58.17 30.22 -22.44
CA GLY A 56 56.82 30.62 -22.60
C GLY A 56 55.77 29.58 -22.06
N ARG A 57 54.89 30.03 -21.22
CA ARG A 57 53.69 29.28 -20.82
C ARG A 57 52.74 29.19 -22.00
N LYS A 58 52.56 27.99 -22.59
CA LYS A 58 51.33 27.64 -23.32
C LYS A 58 50.17 27.67 -22.31
N PRO A 59 49.02 28.24 -22.64
CA PRO A 59 47.87 28.18 -21.76
C PRO A 59 47.44 26.72 -21.64
N MET A 60 47.42 26.19 -20.40
CA MET A 60 46.77 24.93 -20.09
C MET A 60 45.28 25.11 -20.39
N GLY A 61 44.79 24.42 -21.42
CA GLY A 61 43.37 24.31 -21.70
C GLY A 61 42.65 23.84 -20.46
N LYS A 62 41.54 24.53 -20.10
CA LYS A 62 40.63 24.07 -19.07
C LYS A 62 40.28 22.61 -19.40
N PRO A 63 40.28 21.68 -18.40
CA PRO A 63 39.86 20.33 -18.67
C PRO A 63 38.43 20.40 -19.21
N THR A 64 38.22 19.96 -20.43
CA THR A 64 36.91 19.75 -21.02
C THR A 64 36.19 18.76 -20.11
N PRO A 65 34.99 19.09 -19.60
CA PRO A 65 34.21 18.11 -18.83
C PRO A 65 33.97 16.90 -19.74
N LYS A 66 34.29 15.70 -19.25
CA LYS A 66 33.88 14.45 -19.92
C LYS A 66 32.41 14.53 -20.30
N PRO A 67 32.06 14.09 -21.52
CA PRO A 67 30.63 14.10 -21.91
C PRO A 67 29.84 13.35 -20.86
N ALA A 68 28.72 13.93 -20.43
CA ALA A 68 27.78 13.36 -19.42
C ALA A 68 27.28 11.93 -19.79
N ALA A 69 27.59 11.47 -20.99
CA ALA A 69 27.20 10.19 -21.56
C ALA A 69 27.75 8.95 -20.84
N ASP A 70 28.88 9.07 -20.14
CA ASP A 70 29.56 7.89 -19.53
C ASP A 70 29.32 7.72 -18.01
N MET A 71 28.56 8.61 -17.39
CA MET A 71 28.24 8.46 -15.95
C MET A 71 27.06 7.50 -15.73
N PRO A 72 27.14 6.56 -14.79
CA PRO A 72 26.00 5.70 -14.44
C PRO A 72 24.83 6.53 -13.90
N SER A 73 23.59 6.06 -14.13
CA SER A 73 22.40 6.65 -13.51
C SER A 73 22.49 6.61 -12.00
N THR A 74 21.85 7.57 -11.31
CA THR A 74 21.77 7.51 -9.85
C THR A 74 21.03 6.25 -9.41
N LEU A 75 21.53 5.59 -8.38
CA LEU A 75 20.97 4.33 -7.90
C LEU A 75 19.49 4.48 -7.48
N SER A 76 19.12 5.64 -6.90
CA SER A 76 17.74 5.92 -6.48
C SER A 76 16.74 5.87 -7.64
N ARG A 77 17.07 6.43 -8.81
CA ARG A 77 16.19 6.40 -9.99
C ARG A 77 16.14 5.02 -10.65
N LYS A 78 17.25 4.29 -10.64
CA LYS A 78 17.29 2.91 -11.12
C LYS A 78 16.40 2.01 -10.28
N VAL A 79 16.52 2.08 -8.95
CA VAL A 79 15.67 1.32 -8.02
C VAL A 79 14.21 1.73 -8.15
N ALA A 80 13.92 3.04 -8.31
CA ALA A 80 12.55 3.50 -8.56
C ALA A 80 11.94 2.92 -9.85
N LEU A 81 12.72 2.87 -10.94
CA LEU A 81 12.29 2.25 -12.20
C LEU A 81 11.99 0.76 -12.01
N GLU A 82 12.86 0.02 -11.34
CA GLU A 82 12.68 -1.41 -11.09
C GLU A 82 11.42 -1.68 -10.25
N ILE A 83 11.17 -0.89 -9.19
CA ILE A 83 9.96 -1.00 -8.38
C ILE A 83 8.73 -0.67 -9.20
N PHE A 84 8.76 0.44 -9.96
CA PHE A 84 7.65 0.83 -10.82
C PHE A 84 7.29 -0.27 -11.83
N GLN A 85 8.31 -0.91 -12.44
CA GLN A 85 8.13 -2.03 -13.36
C GLN A 85 7.57 -3.28 -12.67
N ASP A 86 7.98 -3.58 -11.44
CA ASP A 86 7.39 -4.68 -10.67
C ASP A 86 5.88 -4.46 -10.46
N VAL A 87 5.48 -3.21 -10.16
CA VAL A 87 4.07 -2.85 -9.95
C VAL A 87 3.26 -2.93 -11.25
N VAL A 88 3.71 -2.26 -12.33
CA VAL A 88 2.89 -2.12 -13.55
C VAL A 88 2.95 -3.33 -14.49
N ARG A 89 3.94 -4.23 -14.32
CA ARG A 89 4.13 -5.38 -15.22
C ARG A 89 3.99 -6.75 -14.54
N LYS A 90 4.20 -6.82 -13.22
CA LYS A 90 4.19 -8.09 -12.47
C LYS A 90 3.10 -8.10 -11.39
N ASP A 91 2.19 -7.16 -11.41
CA ASP A 91 1.13 -7.01 -10.42
C ASP A 91 1.61 -6.99 -8.96
N ALA A 92 2.84 -6.55 -8.70
CA ALA A 92 3.34 -6.38 -7.35
C ALA A 92 2.63 -5.23 -6.64
N TYR A 93 2.41 -5.34 -5.33
CA TYR A 93 1.96 -4.21 -4.52
C TYR A 93 3.09 -3.21 -4.33
N ALA A 94 2.83 -1.93 -4.58
CA ALA A 94 3.86 -0.87 -4.51
C ALA A 94 4.55 -0.84 -3.14
N SER A 95 3.80 -0.95 -2.05
CA SER A 95 4.33 -0.96 -0.69
C SER A 95 5.25 -2.15 -0.41
N LEU A 96 4.89 -3.35 -0.89
CA LEU A 96 5.70 -4.56 -0.69
C LEU A 96 6.97 -4.53 -1.52
N SER A 97 6.88 -4.10 -2.78
CA SER A 97 8.03 -3.97 -3.67
C SER A 97 9.02 -2.90 -3.17
N LEU A 98 8.51 -1.76 -2.67
CA LEU A 98 9.33 -0.73 -2.01
C LEU A 98 10.05 -1.29 -0.80
N ASP A 99 9.33 -1.95 0.10
CA ASP A 99 9.88 -2.52 1.33
C ASP A 99 11.00 -3.52 1.04
N ASP A 100 10.77 -4.47 0.15
CA ASP A 100 11.74 -5.49 -0.19
C ASP A 100 13.00 -4.89 -0.84
N ARG A 101 12.82 -4.07 -1.88
CA ARG A 101 13.96 -3.51 -2.60
C ARG A 101 14.74 -2.48 -1.78
N LEU A 102 14.05 -1.60 -1.02
CA LEU A 102 14.74 -0.59 -0.22
C LEU A 102 15.45 -1.17 1.01
N LYS A 103 15.02 -2.32 1.56
CA LYS A 103 15.76 -3.05 2.60
C LYS A 103 17.06 -3.63 2.06
N ASN A 104 17.05 -4.08 0.81
CA ASN A 104 18.18 -4.76 0.17
C ASN A 104 19.13 -3.81 -0.59
N THR A 105 18.97 -2.49 -0.45
CA THR A 105 19.82 -1.49 -1.10
C THR A 105 20.65 -0.69 -0.09
N SER A 106 21.87 -0.27 -0.51
CA SER A 106 22.74 0.61 0.25
C SER A 106 22.40 2.10 0.15
N LEU A 107 21.22 2.46 -0.38
CA LEU A 107 20.80 3.85 -0.51
C LEU A 107 20.73 4.56 0.86
N PRO A 108 21.25 5.79 0.97
CA PRO A 108 20.99 6.66 2.11
C PRO A 108 19.48 6.89 2.32
N GLN A 109 19.07 7.22 3.54
CA GLN A 109 17.65 7.39 3.88
C GLN A 109 16.95 8.48 3.04
N LEU A 110 17.65 9.56 2.71
CA LEU A 110 17.13 10.62 1.83
C LEU A 110 16.84 10.09 0.43
N ASP A 111 17.75 9.28 -0.12
CA ASP A 111 17.58 8.67 -1.45
C ASP A 111 16.51 7.59 -1.47
N LYS A 112 16.32 6.84 -0.37
CA LYS A 112 15.19 5.92 -0.20
C LYS A 112 13.85 6.67 -0.25
N ARG A 113 13.75 7.82 0.45
CA ARG A 113 12.54 8.68 0.40
C ARG A 113 12.31 9.24 -0.99
N PHE A 114 13.37 9.67 -1.67
CA PHE A 114 13.28 10.16 -3.04
C PHE A 114 12.83 9.05 -4.01
N CYS A 115 13.37 7.84 -3.90
CA CYS A 115 12.93 6.68 -4.65
C CYS A 115 11.44 6.41 -4.46
N ALA A 116 10.97 6.36 -3.20
CA ALA A 116 9.57 6.17 -2.87
C ALA A 116 8.68 7.29 -3.44
N SER A 117 9.13 8.54 -3.35
CA SER A 117 8.43 9.69 -3.92
C SER A 117 8.25 9.56 -5.43
N ILE A 118 9.29 9.18 -6.18
CA ILE A 118 9.17 8.95 -7.63
C ILE A 118 8.12 7.87 -7.92
N VAL A 119 8.19 6.73 -7.22
CA VAL A 119 7.26 5.60 -7.47
C VAL A 119 5.82 5.99 -7.18
N TYR A 120 5.55 6.51 -5.97
CA TYR A 120 4.18 6.86 -5.57
C TYR A 120 3.60 7.99 -6.41
N THR A 121 4.35 9.09 -6.64
CA THR A 121 3.86 10.19 -7.47
C THR A 121 3.61 9.76 -8.92
N THR A 122 4.44 8.84 -9.46
CA THR A 122 4.20 8.28 -10.81
C THR A 122 2.90 7.46 -10.84
N LEU A 123 2.68 6.58 -9.86
CA LEU A 123 1.46 5.78 -9.77
C LEU A 123 0.21 6.64 -9.52
N GLU A 124 0.31 7.63 -8.66
CA GLU A 124 -0.78 8.59 -8.41
C GLU A 124 -1.24 9.30 -9.68
N ASN A 125 -0.30 9.62 -10.58
CA ASN A 125 -0.54 10.44 -11.76
C ASN A 125 -0.33 9.68 -13.09
N LEU A 126 -0.39 8.36 -13.09
CA LEU A 126 0.03 7.54 -14.25
C LEU A 126 -0.74 7.86 -15.53
N ILE A 127 -2.08 7.95 -15.48
CA ILE A 127 -2.91 8.30 -16.65
C ILE A 127 -2.64 9.74 -17.11
N ARG A 128 -2.48 10.66 -16.15
CA ARG A 128 -2.16 12.06 -16.46
C ARG A 128 -0.80 12.21 -17.13
N ILE A 129 0.19 11.42 -16.69
CA ILE A 129 1.53 11.37 -17.29
C ILE A 129 1.46 10.79 -18.69
N ASP A 130 0.76 9.67 -18.89
CA ASP A 130 0.59 9.05 -20.20
C ASP A 130 -0.13 10.00 -21.17
N TYR A 131 -1.19 10.67 -20.72
CA TYR A 131 -1.88 11.69 -21.49
C TYR A 131 -0.93 12.82 -21.91
N ALA A 132 -0.09 13.33 -21.00
CA ALA A 132 0.89 14.35 -21.33
C ALA A 132 1.93 13.88 -22.37
N LEU A 133 2.41 12.63 -22.24
CA LEU A 133 3.41 12.07 -23.13
C LEU A 133 2.94 11.90 -24.57
N ILE A 134 1.63 11.66 -24.80
CA ILE A 134 1.04 11.54 -26.14
C ILE A 134 1.30 12.79 -26.98
N PHE A 135 1.32 14.00 -26.39
CA PHE A 135 1.59 15.25 -27.12
C PHE A 135 3.02 15.33 -27.68
N PHE A 136 3.94 14.52 -27.18
CA PHE A 136 5.36 14.55 -27.52
C PHE A 136 5.84 13.25 -28.17
N LEU A 137 4.98 12.25 -28.32
CA LEU A 137 5.23 10.97 -28.97
C LEU A 137 4.53 10.93 -30.33
N LYS A 138 5.21 10.46 -31.37
CA LYS A 138 4.59 10.25 -32.68
C LYS A 138 3.68 9.01 -32.69
N ASP A 139 4.12 7.98 -31.98
CA ASP A 139 3.40 6.72 -31.81
C ASP A 139 3.72 6.19 -30.40
N ALA A 140 2.71 6.29 -29.52
CA ALA A 140 2.84 5.86 -28.14
C ALA A 140 2.73 4.33 -27.99
N ASP A 141 2.03 3.66 -28.91
CA ASP A 141 1.72 2.23 -28.81
C ASP A 141 2.90 1.35 -29.21
N SER A 142 3.71 1.79 -30.18
CA SER A 142 4.91 1.09 -30.65
C SER A 142 6.14 1.28 -29.75
N LEU A 143 6.01 2.04 -28.65
CA LEU A 143 7.13 2.36 -27.80
C LEU A 143 7.63 1.13 -27.02
N GLU A 144 8.95 0.91 -27.03
CA GLU A 144 9.56 -0.14 -26.22
C GLU A 144 9.14 0.01 -24.75
N PRO A 145 8.65 -1.06 -24.10
CA PRO A 145 8.05 -0.95 -22.76
C PRO A 145 8.95 -0.34 -21.70
N THR A 146 10.27 -0.64 -21.70
CA THR A 146 11.21 -0.07 -20.72
C THR A 146 11.45 1.41 -20.96
N VAL A 147 11.49 1.85 -22.21
CA VAL A 147 11.58 3.28 -22.56
C VAL A 147 10.31 4.01 -22.15
N ARG A 148 9.13 3.41 -22.35
CA ARG A 148 7.86 3.96 -21.86
C ARG A 148 7.92 4.22 -20.36
N ASP A 149 8.38 3.25 -19.57
CA ASP A 149 8.45 3.39 -18.11
C ASP A 149 9.50 4.43 -17.68
N ILE A 150 10.64 4.49 -18.37
CA ILE A 150 11.65 5.54 -18.16
C ILE A 150 11.05 6.92 -18.45
N LEU A 151 10.31 7.06 -19.53
CA LEU A 151 9.62 8.31 -19.87
C LEU A 151 8.57 8.68 -18.80
N ARG A 152 7.79 7.71 -18.31
CA ARG A 152 6.79 7.91 -17.25
C ARG A 152 7.40 8.46 -15.97
N ILE A 153 8.45 7.82 -15.42
CA ILE A 153 9.09 8.29 -14.18
C ILE A 153 9.86 9.60 -14.40
N SER A 154 10.31 9.89 -15.61
CA SER A 154 10.99 11.14 -15.94
C SER A 154 10.00 12.28 -16.16
N ALA A 155 8.90 12.04 -16.87
CA ALA A 155 7.79 12.99 -17.01
C ALA A 155 7.15 13.33 -15.66
N CYS A 156 7.01 12.34 -14.79
CA CYS A 156 6.59 12.56 -13.39
C CYS A 156 7.48 13.59 -12.70
N GLN A 157 8.80 13.43 -12.79
CA GLN A 157 9.74 14.38 -12.19
C GLN A 157 9.65 15.78 -12.83
N LEU A 158 9.41 15.88 -14.15
CA LEU A 158 9.25 17.17 -14.85
C LEU A 158 7.94 17.90 -14.47
N LEU A 159 6.87 17.15 -14.18
CA LEU A 159 5.54 17.71 -13.90
C LEU A 159 5.30 17.98 -12.43
N PHE A 160 5.88 17.19 -11.52
CA PHE A 160 5.47 17.16 -10.11
C PHE A 160 6.63 17.32 -9.10
N HIS A 161 7.90 17.45 -9.57
CA HIS A 161 9.06 17.61 -8.68
C HIS A 161 9.83 18.90 -8.99
N ASP A 162 9.32 20.04 -8.57
CA ASP A 162 9.84 21.38 -8.91
C ASP A 162 11.30 21.63 -8.50
N ARG A 163 11.82 20.85 -7.54
CA ARG A 163 13.19 21.06 -7.01
C ARG A 163 14.27 20.36 -7.84
N ILE A 164 13.91 19.60 -8.87
CA ILE A 164 14.86 18.85 -9.67
C ILE A 164 15.11 19.60 -10.99
N PRO A 165 16.39 19.96 -11.32
CA PRO A 165 16.68 20.59 -12.59
C PRO A 165 16.28 19.70 -13.77
N ALA A 166 15.54 20.26 -14.73
CA ALA A 166 15.04 19.52 -15.89
C ALA A 166 16.17 18.86 -16.72
N SER A 167 17.34 19.52 -16.81
CA SER A 167 18.53 18.93 -17.47
C SER A 167 19.02 17.65 -16.79
N ALA A 168 18.99 17.62 -15.46
CA ALA A 168 19.39 16.44 -14.70
C ALA A 168 18.41 15.27 -14.91
N ILE A 169 17.11 15.56 -15.02
CA ILE A 169 16.09 14.53 -15.30
C ILE A 169 16.34 13.89 -16.68
N VAL A 170 16.60 14.71 -17.71
CA VAL A 170 16.89 14.22 -19.07
C VAL A 170 18.16 13.38 -19.10
N ASP A 171 19.24 13.86 -18.48
CA ASP A 171 20.51 13.15 -18.37
C ASP A 171 20.34 11.77 -17.73
N GLU A 172 19.63 11.71 -16.61
CA GLU A 172 19.38 10.46 -15.90
C GLU A 172 18.50 9.50 -16.71
N ALA A 173 17.48 10.00 -17.42
CA ALA A 173 16.64 9.19 -18.29
C ALA A 173 17.46 8.54 -19.44
N VAL A 174 18.37 9.29 -20.05
CA VAL A 174 19.29 8.79 -21.09
C VAL A 174 20.23 7.71 -20.51
N LYS A 175 20.75 7.91 -19.29
CA LYS A 175 21.59 6.92 -18.61
C LYS A 175 20.80 5.65 -18.26
N LEU A 176 19.54 5.77 -17.80
CA LEU A 176 18.66 4.63 -17.55
C LEU A 176 18.40 3.84 -18.85
N THR A 177 18.12 4.54 -19.95
CA THR A 177 17.90 3.90 -21.26
C THR A 177 19.13 3.12 -21.71
N ARG A 178 20.31 3.72 -21.60
CA ARG A 178 21.59 3.03 -21.89
C ARG A 178 21.82 1.86 -20.96
N GLY A 179 21.62 2.06 -19.65
CA GLY A 179 21.79 1.01 -18.63
C GLY A 179 20.83 -0.18 -18.78
N ALA A 180 19.70 0.02 -19.48
CA ALA A 180 18.77 -1.03 -19.88
C ALA A 180 19.19 -1.77 -21.16
N GLY A 181 20.34 -1.45 -21.76
CA GLY A 181 20.80 -2.05 -23.02
C GLY A 181 20.12 -1.49 -24.29
N LEU A 182 19.45 -0.34 -24.17
CA LEU A 182 18.63 0.27 -25.24
C LEU A 182 19.32 1.51 -25.82
N GLU A 183 20.61 1.42 -26.12
CA GLU A 183 21.43 2.55 -26.59
C GLU A 183 20.86 3.25 -27.82
N GLY A 184 20.33 2.49 -28.77
CA GLY A 184 19.68 3.04 -29.97
C GLY A 184 18.45 3.91 -29.69
N LEU A 185 17.85 3.83 -28.49
CA LEU A 185 16.67 4.61 -28.09
C LEU A 185 16.99 5.80 -27.19
N THR A 186 18.25 6.02 -26.85
CA THR A 186 18.69 7.17 -26.03
C THR A 186 18.37 8.51 -26.68
N GLY A 187 18.50 8.58 -28.04
CA GLY A 187 18.12 9.75 -28.83
C GLY A 187 16.62 10.06 -28.73
N LEU A 188 15.77 9.04 -28.81
CA LEU A 188 14.33 9.17 -28.63
C LEU A 188 13.97 9.68 -27.23
N THR A 189 14.51 9.04 -26.19
CA THR A 189 14.31 9.43 -24.79
C THR A 189 14.66 10.91 -24.57
N ASN A 190 15.82 11.33 -25.04
CA ASN A 190 16.27 12.72 -24.94
C ASN A 190 15.35 13.68 -25.73
N ALA A 191 14.96 13.33 -26.95
CA ALA A 191 14.13 14.18 -27.81
C ALA A 191 12.72 14.41 -27.21
N VAL A 192 12.08 13.34 -26.73
CA VAL A 192 10.74 13.41 -26.11
C VAL A 192 10.76 14.29 -24.86
N LEU A 193 11.70 14.05 -23.92
CA LEU A 193 11.76 14.82 -22.69
C LEU A 193 12.14 16.29 -22.93
N ARG A 194 13.04 16.58 -23.87
CA ARG A 194 13.35 17.98 -24.25
C ARG A 194 12.16 18.68 -24.94
N SER A 195 11.39 17.96 -25.73
CA SER A 195 10.16 18.51 -26.32
C SER A 195 9.13 18.79 -25.25
N MET A 196 8.97 17.88 -24.28
CA MET A 196 8.09 18.08 -23.13
C MET A 196 8.51 19.31 -22.28
N ILE A 197 9.81 19.52 -22.03
CA ILE A 197 10.29 20.71 -21.30
C ILE A 197 9.90 22.01 -22.01
N ARG A 198 9.94 22.03 -23.36
CA ARG A 198 9.59 23.23 -24.14
C ARG A 198 8.10 23.46 -24.30
N GLY A 199 7.31 22.38 -24.40
CA GLY A 199 5.90 22.42 -24.75
C GLY A 199 4.94 22.02 -23.63
N ARG A 200 5.40 21.82 -22.39
CA ARG A 200 4.53 21.37 -21.29
C ARG A 200 3.34 22.30 -21.00
N ASP A 201 3.55 23.61 -21.21
CA ASP A 201 2.52 24.62 -20.98
C ASP A 201 1.49 24.68 -22.13
N GLU A 202 1.77 24.00 -23.26
CA GLU A 202 0.90 23.87 -24.43
C GLU A 202 0.03 22.59 -24.38
N ILE A 203 0.20 21.75 -23.36
CA ILE A 203 -0.60 20.53 -23.18
C ILE A 203 -2.07 20.93 -23.00
N LYS A 204 -2.91 20.46 -23.91
CA LYS A 204 -4.36 20.68 -23.83
C LYS A 204 -4.98 19.65 -22.88
N TRP A 205 -5.05 20.02 -21.62
CA TRP A 205 -5.73 19.20 -20.62
C TRP A 205 -7.23 19.15 -20.86
N PRO A 206 -7.91 18.03 -20.55
CA PRO A 206 -9.37 17.97 -20.66
C PRO A 206 -10.04 19.04 -19.81
N ALA A 207 -11.08 19.66 -20.35
CA ALA A 207 -11.91 20.61 -19.63
C ALA A 207 -12.92 19.87 -18.73
N LYS A 208 -13.43 20.54 -17.70
CA LYS A 208 -14.37 19.94 -16.73
C LYS A 208 -15.65 19.41 -17.39
N GLU A 209 -16.08 20.06 -18.47
CA GLU A 209 -17.24 19.71 -19.28
C GLU A 209 -17.08 18.37 -20.01
N GLU A 210 -15.85 17.87 -20.15
CA GLU A 210 -15.58 16.54 -20.72
C GLU A 210 -15.91 15.39 -19.73
N GLY A 211 -16.37 15.69 -18.54
CA GLY A 211 -16.94 14.76 -17.57
C GLY A 211 -15.98 13.63 -17.18
N ILE A 212 -16.29 12.40 -17.60
CA ILE A 212 -15.51 11.19 -17.23
C ILE A 212 -14.04 11.29 -17.67
N LYS A 213 -13.79 11.79 -18.88
CA LYS A 213 -12.42 11.98 -19.39
C LYS A 213 -11.64 12.98 -18.54
N TYR A 214 -12.30 14.07 -18.12
CA TYR A 214 -11.68 15.03 -17.18
C TYR A 214 -11.29 14.33 -15.87
N LEU A 215 -12.21 13.61 -15.24
CA LEU A 215 -11.94 12.88 -14.00
C LEU A 215 -10.79 11.87 -14.18
N SER A 216 -10.84 11.10 -15.27
CA SER A 216 -9.83 10.09 -15.57
C SER A 216 -8.44 10.70 -15.72
N VAL A 217 -8.29 11.70 -16.57
CA VAL A 217 -6.99 12.29 -16.88
C VAL A 217 -6.48 13.15 -15.72
N MET A 218 -7.31 14.08 -15.21
CA MET A 218 -6.83 15.05 -14.21
C MET A 218 -6.51 14.43 -12.86
N TYR A 219 -7.25 13.39 -12.45
CA TYR A 219 -7.06 12.69 -11.17
C TYR A 219 -6.44 11.31 -11.34
N SER A 220 -6.10 10.93 -12.57
CA SER A 220 -5.45 9.65 -12.89
C SER A 220 -6.24 8.44 -12.36
N VAL A 221 -7.54 8.42 -12.62
CA VAL A 221 -8.47 7.35 -12.24
C VAL A 221 -8.93 6.63 -13.52
N PRO A 222 -8.93 5.29 -13.59
CA PRO A 222 -9.46 4.57 -14.75
C PRO A 222 -10.88 5.02 -15.11
N GLU A 223 -11.21 5.15 -16.40
CA GLU A 223 -12.51 5.65 -16.86
C GLU A 223 -13.68 4.85 -16.28
N TRP A 224 -13.60 3.51 -16.31
CA TRP A 224 -14.62 2.65 -15.72
C TRP A 224 -14.91 2.98 -14.25
N LEU A 225 -13.87 3.33 -13.48
CA LEU A 225 -14.01 3.70 -12.06
C LEU A 225 -14.62 5.09 -11.93
N ALA A 226 -14.19 6.05 -12.74
CA ALA A 226 -14.80 7.39 -12.79
C ALA A 226 -16.29 7.31 -13.14
N GLU A 227 -16.68 6.46 -14.11
CA GLU A 227 -18.09 6.18 -14.47
C GLU A 227 -18.86 5.60 -13.28
N ARG A 228 -18.31 4.58 -12.62
CA ARG A 228 -18.94 3.94 -11.43
C ARG A 228 -19.15 4.92 -10.29
N LEU A 229 -18.13 5.72 -9.97
CA LEU A 229 -18.22 6.74 -8.91
C LEU A 229 -19.23 7.82 -9.26
N THR A 230 -19.28 8.27 -10.53
CA THR A 230 -20.24 9.27 -10.99
C THR A 230 -21.67 8.73 -10.93
N ALA A 231 -21.89 7.49 -11.33
CA ALA A 231 -23.20 6.83 -11.25
C ALA A 231 -23.67 6.63 -9.80
N ALA A 232 -22.74 6.29 -8.88
CA ALA A 232 -23.07 5.99 -7.50
C ALA A 232 -23.28 7.25 -6.64
N TYR A 233 -22.49 8.30 -6.85
CA TYR A 233 -22.40 9.44 -5.93
C TYR A 233 -22.75 10.79 -6.59
N GLY A 234 -23.00 10.80 -7.89
CA GLY A 234 -23.14 12.03 -8.67
C GLY A 234 -21.79 12.67 -9.03
N PRO A 235 -21.78 13.56 -10.04
CA PRO A 235 -20.54 14.10 -10.60
C PRO A 235 -19.69 14.91 -9.61
N GLU A 236 -20.32 15.72 -8.76
CA GLU A 236 -19.61 16.57 -7.78
C GLU A 236 -18.90 15.73 -6.71
N THR A 237 -19.60 14.75 -6.14
CA THR A 237 -19.03 13.85 -5.13
C THR A 237 -17.97 12.93 -5.75
N ALA A 238 -18.18 12.44 -6.97
CA ALA A 238 -17.19 11.65 -7.69
C ALA A 238 -15.90 12.44 -7.94
N GLU A 239 -16.01 13.69 -8.33
CA GLU A 239 -14.85 14.59 -8.46
C GLU A 239 -14.15 14.78 -7.11
N ALA A 240 -14.90 15.04 -6.04
CA ALA A 240 -14.33 15.21 -4.70
C ALA A 240 -13.58 13.95 -4.21
N ILE A 241 -14.12 12.76 -4.48
CA ILE A 241 -13.46 11.47 -4.21
C ILE A 241 -12.16 11.34 -5.03
N CYS A 242 -12.21 11.59 -6.34
CA CYS A 242 -11.05 11.49 -7.23
C CYS A 242 -9.97 12.53 -6.92
N ALA A 243 -10.38 13.73 -6.54
CA ALA A 243 -9.49 14.84 -6.19
C ALA A 243 -8.85 14.69 -4.81
N TYR A 244 -9.46 13.90 -3.92
CA TYR A 244 -8.97 13.76 -2.56
C TYR A 244 -7.55 13.22 -2.53
N ARG A 245 -6.72 13.95 -1.85
CA ARG A 245 -5.34 13.54 -1.51
C ARG A 245 -5.16 13.84 -0.04
N THR A 246 -4.63 12.90 0.68
CA THR A 246 -4.22 13.16 2.06
C THR A 246 -3.18 14.26 2.06
N GLN A 247 -3.57 15.48 2.41
CA GLN A 247 -2.71 16.68 2.33
C GLN A 247 -1.47 16.58 3.21
N ALA A 248 -1.51 15.73 4.22
CA ALA A 248 -0.37 15.45 5.07
C ALA A 248 -0.32 13.94 5.33
N HIS A 249 0.73 13.30 4.84
CA HIS A 249 0.98 11.90 5.17
C HIS A 249 1.14 11.75 6.68
N PHE A 250 0.15 11.16 7.31
CA PHE A 250 0.21 10.75 8.71
C PHE A 250 0.08 9.23 8.82
N THR A 251 0.61 8.70 9.88
CA THR A 251 0.38 7.30 10.27
C THR A 251 -0.53 7.29 11.47
N THR A 252 -1.65 6.59 11.41
CA THR A 252 -2.51 6.42 12.57
C THR A 252 -1.98 5.30 13.46
N ILE A 253 -1.80 5.61 14.74
CA ILE A 253 -1.44 4.67 15.78
C ILE A 253 -2.49 4.66 16.87
N ARG A 254 -2.58 3.56 17.61
CA ARG A 254 -3.44 3.43 18.79
C ARG A 254 -2.73 2.72 19.94
N PRO A 255 -3.04 3.04 21.21
CA PRO A 255 -2.51 2.31 22.35
C PRO A 255 -2.87 0.82 22.30
N ASN A 256 -2.06 -0.01 22.94
CA ASN A 256 -2.45 -1.35 23.32
C ASN A 256 -3.27 -1.25 24.62
N LEU A 257 -4.60 -1.33 24.49
CA LEU A 257 -5.54 -1.15 25.61
C LEU A 257 -5.45 -2.24 26.68
N SER A 258 -4.81 -3.37 26.40
CA SER A 258 -4.51 -4.38 27.44
C SER A 258 -3.39 -3.96 28.38
N ARG A 259 -2.65 -2.89 28.05
CA ARG A 259 -1.45 -2.44 28.77
C ARG A 259 -1.55 -1.01 29.31
N MET A 260 -2.26 -0.13 28.62
CA MET A 260 -2.38 1.27 29.01
C MET A 260 -3.66 1.88 28.46
N ASP A 261 -4.19 2.86 29.15
CA ASP A 261 -5.26 3.72 28.68
C ASP A 261 -4.74 4.90 27.83
N ASP A 262 -5.65 5.74 27.34
CA ASP A 262 -5.29 6.90 26.53
C ASP A 262 -4.43 7.91 27.30
N ALA A 263 -4.67 8.12 28.60
CA ALA A 263 -3.94 9.11 29.39
C ALA A 263 -2.45 8.68 29.58
N ALA A 264 -2.23 7.40 29.87
CA ALA A 264 -0.90 6.82 29.94
C ALA A 264 -0.20 6.85 28.57
N PHE A 265 -0.95 6.59 27.48
CA PHE A 265 -0.43 6.66 26.14
C PHE A 265 -0.05 8.09 25.72
N GLU A 266 -0.87 9.08 26.02
CA GLU A 266 -0.55 10.50 25.78
C GLU A 266 0.73 10.90 26.52
N THR A 267 0.89 10.46 27.76
CA THR A 267 2.13 10.67 28.52
C THR A 267 3.36 10.04 27.85
N LEU A 268 3.19 8.86 27.26
CA LEU A 268 4.24 8.19 26.48
C LEU A 268 4.56 8.99 25.21
N LEU A 269 3.53 9.45 24.51
CA LEU A 269 3.68 10.21 23.26
C LEU A 269 4.37 11.56 23.44
N GLN A 270 4.18 12.24 24.59
CA GLN A 270 4.87 13.49 24.95
C GLN A 270 6.40 13.36 24.98
N LYS A 271 6.92 12.14 25.14
CA LYS A 271 8.37 11.86 25.13
C LYS A 271 8.92 11.67 23.72
N LYS A 272 8.06 11.64 22.70
CA LYS A 272 8.45 11.44 21.29
C LYS A 272 8.65 12.79 20.59
N VAL A 273 9.56 12.83 19.61
CA VAL A 273 9.82 14.01 18.76
C VAL A 273 8.88 14.02 17.56
N TRP A 274 7.68 13.48 17.71
CA TRP A 274 6.69 13.36 16.64
C TRP A 274 5.69 14.51 16.69
N GLU A 275 5.14 14.87 15.55
CA GLU A 275 3.96 15.72 15.50
C GLU A 275 2.73 14.85 15.66
N ILE A 276 1.93 15.08 16.70
CA ILE A 276 0.84 14.19 17.10
C ILE A 276 -0.44 14.99 17.23
N GLU A 277 -1.52 14.48 16.66
CA GLU A 277 -2.88 14.98 16.85
C GLU A 277 -3.83 13.81 17.16
N LYS A 278 -4.92 14.07 17.88
CA LYS A 278 -5.99 13.08 18.07
C LYS A 278 -6.67 12.80 16.76
N GLY A 279 -6.96 11.54 16.50
CA GLY A 279 -7.75 11.12 15.35
C GLY A 279 -9.25 11.40 15.55
N ALA A 280 -10.02 11.07 14.52
CA ALA A 280 -11.47 11.23 14.50
C ALA A 280 -12.22 10.08 15.22
N VAL A 281 -11.51 8.99 15.49
CA VAL A 281 -12.03 7.77 16.13
C VAL A 281 -11.41 7.62 17.51
N ALA A 282 -12.16 7.13 18.50
CA ALA A 282 -11.64 6.91 19.86
C ALA A 282 -10.39 6.03 19.83
N HIS A 283 -9.40 6.39 20.66
CA HIS A 283 -8.08 5.76 20.76
C HIS A 283 -7.16 5.97 19.54
N ALA A 284 -7.55 6.76 18.54
CA ALA A 284 -6.73 7.05 17.38
C ALA A 284 -5.85 8.28 17.59
N TYR A 285 -4.57 8.17 17.19
CA TYR A 285 -3.60 9.27 17.20
C TYR A 285 -2.91 9.31 15.83
N ARG A 286 -2.95 10.47 15.19
CA ARG A 286 -2.31 10.72 13.90
C ARG A 286 -0.91 11.27 14.13
N VAL A 287 0.08 10.62 13.54
CA VAL A 287 1.48 10.93 13.76
C VAL A 287 2.14 11.35 12.46
N ARG A 288 2.81 12.51 12.48
CA ARG A 288 3.64 13.02 11.37
C ARG A 288 5.10 13.08 11.80
N LYS A 289 6.00 13.14 10.82
CA LYS A 289 7.46 13.20 11.04
C LYS A 289 8.03 12.04 11.90
N ALA A 290 7.29 10.98 12.03
CA ALA A 290 7.76 9.76 12.69
C ALA A 290 8.50 8.91 11.67
N ALA A 291 9.82 9.06 11.61
CA ALA A 291 10.65 8.16 10.81
C ALA A 291 10.65 6.78 11.47
N GLU A 292 10.39 5.74 10.66
CA GLU A 292 10.59 4.33 11.06
C GLU A 292 9.83 3.89 12.32
N ILE A 293 8.55 4.26 12.44
CA ILE A 293 7.68 3.86 13.58
C ILE A 293 7.82 2.35 13.90
N ALA A 294 7.99 1.51 12.89
CA ALA A 294 8.15 0.07 13.09
C ALA A 294 9.44 -0.33 13.84
N GLN A 295 10.42 0.56 13.95
CA GLN A 295 11.66 0.38 14.70
C GLN A 295 11.62 1.08 16.07
N ASP A 296 10.55 1.82 16.37
CA ASP A 296 10.39 2.48 17.66
C ASP A 296 10.36 1.46 18.80
N ALA A 297 11.06 1.74 19.90
CA ALA A 297 11.18 0.83 21.03
C ALA A 297 9.82 0.48 21.66
N ASP A 298 8.90 1.43 21.77
CA ASP A 298 7.57 1.21 22.31
C ASP A 298 6.69 0.41 21.35
N PHE A 299 6.83 0.61 20.04
CA PHE A 299 6.18 -0.24 19.04
C PHE A 299 6.68 -1.68 19.14
N MET A 300 8.00 -1.89 19.18
CA MET A 300 8.61 -3.21 19.34
C MET A 300 8.23 -3.89 20.64
N ALA A 301 8.09 -3.12 21.73
CA ALA A 301 7.62 -3.60 23.02
C ALA A 301 6.12 -3.96 23.05
N GLY A 302 5.37 -3.58 22.02
CA GLY A 302 3.92 -3.83 21.90
C GLY A 302 3.05 -2.84 22.68
N ASN A 303 3.55 -1.65 22.97
CA ASN A 303 2.81 -0.61 23.68
C ASN A 303 1.76 0.06 22.79
N PHE A 304 1.93 0.01 21.48
CA PHE A 304 0.98 0.54 20.52
C PHE A 304 0.99 -0.23 19.18
N SER A 305 -0.01 0.02 18.37
CA SER A 305 -0.17 -0.56 17.03
C SER A 305 -0.42 0.53 15.98
N ILE A 306 -0.02 0.24 14.74
CA ILE A 306 -0.41 1.02 13.56
C ILE A 306 -1.73 0.45 13.05
N GLN A 307 -2.77 1.29 12.94
CA GLN A 307 -4.08 0.89 12.41
C GLN A 307 -4.85 2.10 11.91
N GLY A 308 -5.44 2.03 10.71
CA GLY A 308 -6.29 3.07 10.16
C GLY A 308 -7.58 3.27 10.95
N GLU A 309 -8.06 4.50 10.99
CA GLU A 309 -9.22 4.89 11.80
C GLU A 309 -10.51 4.17 11.39
N SER A 310 -10.75 4.03 10.09
CA SER A 310 -11.92 3.30 9.58
C SER A 310 -11.89 1.82 9.99
N SER A 311 -10.70 1.22 10.00
CA SER A 311 -10.48 -0.15 10.48
C SER A 311 -10.73 -0.29 11.99
N MET A 312 -10.39 0.75 12.78
CA MET A 312 -10.73 0.81 14.22
C MET A 312 -12.23 0.93 14.43
N LEU A 313 -12.90 1.77 13.63
CA LEU A 313 -14.35 1.96 13.70
C LEU A 313 -15.13 0.66 13.43
N ALA A 314 -14.66 -0.16 12.46
CA ALA A 314 -15.25 -1.48 12.22
C ALA A 314 -15.16 -2.40 13.45
N CYS A 315 -14.02 -2.39 14.16
CA CYS A 315 -13.88 -3.15 15.42
C CYS A 315 -14.81 -2.62 16.53
N GLN A 316 -14.95 -1.30 16.65
CA GLN A 316 -15.85 -0.68 17.61
C GLN A 316 -17.32 -1.02 17.31
N ALA A 317 -17.67 -1.12 16.02
CA ALA A 317 -19.01 -1.53 15.59
C ALA A 317 -19.37 -2.97 16.03
N VAL A 318 -18.39 -3.87 16.18
CA VAL A 318 -18.61 -5.22 16.73
C VAL A 318 -19.11 -5.14 18.18
N ASN A 319 -18.65 -4.15 18.94
CA ASN A 319 -19.01 -3.91 20.35
C ASN A 319 -18.71 -5.10 21.25
N VAL A 320 -17.51 -5.65 21.12
CA VAL A 320 -17.06 -6.77 21.95
C VAL A 320 -17.06 -6.43 23.44
N LYS A 321 -17.29 -7.42 24.27
CA LYS A 321 -17.26 -7.31 25.74
C LYS A 321 -16.36 -8.39 26.34
N PRO A 322 -15.82 -8.19 27.54
CA PRO A 322 -15.12 -9.24 28.27
C PRO A 322 -15.91 -10.54 28.32
N GLY A 323 -15.25 -11.67 28.12
CA GLY A 323 -15.84 -13.02 28.17
C GLY A 323 -16.47 -13.53 26.87
N MET A 324 -16.65 -12.69 25.82
CA MET A 324 -17.27 -13.10 24.55
C MET A 324 -16.42 -14.11 23.78
N GLN A 325 -17.11 -14.91 22.96
CA GLN A 325 -16.53 -15.70 21.86
C GLN A 325 -16.72 -14.91 20.56
N VAL A 326 -15.63 -14.50 19.93
CA VAL A 326 -15.62 -13.64 18.74
C VAL A 326 -14.92 -14.36 17.60
N LEU A 327 -15.44 -14.24 16.38
CA LEU A 327 -14.82 -14.76 15.17
C LEU A 327 -14.47 -13.60 14.24
N ASP A 328 -13.20 -13.53 13.82
CA ASP A 328 -12.70 -12.69 12.73
C ASP A 328 -12.41 -13.58 11.52
N CYS A 329 -13.26 -13.48 10.50
CA CYS A 329 -13.32 -14.45 9.39
C CYS A 329 -12.19 -14.28 8.36
N CYS A 330 -11.64 -13.06 8.18
CA CYS A 330 -10.59 -12.71 7.24
C CYS A 330 -9.52 -11.87 7.93
N ALA A 331 -8.94 -12.42 8.99
CA ALA A 331 -8.27 -11.71 10.06
C ALA A 331 -6.93 -11.05 9.70
N ALA A 332 -6.22 -11.55 8.68
CA ALA A 332 -4.86 -11.09 8.42
C ALA A 332 -4.78 -9.65 7.89
N PRO A 333 -3.78 -8.88 8.33
CA PRO A 333 -2.60 -9.27 9.13
C PRO A 333 -2.79 -9.30 10.66
N GLY A 334 -4.04 -9.09 11.18
CA GLY A 334 -4.33 -9.23 12.60
C GLY A 334 -4.64 -7.92 13.35
N GLY A 335 -4.65 -6.78 12.68
CA GLY A 335 -4.90 -5.48 13.33
C GLY A 335 -6.28 -5.38 13.98
N LYS A 336 -7.34 -5.79 13.28
CA LYS A 336 -8.71 -5.83 13.80
C LYS A 336 -8.86 -6.85 14.92
N THR A 337 -8.33 -8.05 14.71
CA THR A 337 -8.25 -9.12 15.73
C THR A 337 -7.62 -8.62 17.02
N ALA A 338 -6.44 -7.97 16.92
CA ALA A 338 -5.72 -7.44 18.08
C ALA A 338 -6.56 -6.42 18.83
N TYR A 339 -7.15 -5.47 18.12
CA TYR A 339 -7.94 -4.42 18.75
C TYR A 339 -9.18 -4.98 19.46
N MET A 340 -9.90 -5.93 18.84
CA MET A 340 -11.00 -6.62 19.51
C MET A 340 -10.53 -7.39 20.75
N ALA A 341 -9.41 -8.10 20.67
CA ALA A 341 -8.85 -8.84 21.81
C ALA A 341 -8.46 -7.93 22.99
N GLU A 342 -7.90 -6.75 22.70
CA GLU A 342 -7.59 -5.72 23.69
C GLU A 342 -8.85 -5.15 24.35
N LEU A 343 -9.89 -4.82 23.58
CA LEU A 343 -11.18 -4.34 24.08
C LEU A 343 -11.90 -5.37 24.97
N MET A 344 -11.57 -6.67 24.83
CA MET A 344 -12.08 -7.74 25.68
C MET A 344 -11.29 -7.90 26.99
N ALA A 345 -10.34 -7.02 27.27
CA ALA A 345 -9.54 -7.02 28.51
C ALA A 345 -8.89 -8.38 28.84
N GLY A 346 -8.41 -9.09 27.81
CA GLY A 346 -7.73 -10.39 27.96
C GLY A 346 -8.64 -11.57 28.30
N THR A 347 -9.96 -11.38 28.39
CA THR A 347 -10.92 -12.44 28.70
C THR A 347 -11.71 -12.87 27.47
N GLY A 348 -12.39 -14.02 27.53
CA GLY A 348 -13.07 -14.57 26.36
C GLY A 348 -12.08 -15.06 25.29
N ARG A 349 -12.49 -15.10 24.02
CA ARG A 349 -11.65 -15.60 22.94
C ARG A 349 -11.97 -14.98 21.60
N VAL A 350 -10.93 -14.62 20.83
CA VAL A 350 -11.04 -14.23 19.43
C VAL A 350 -10.45 -15.34 18.56
N TYR A 351 -11.28 -15.98 17.74
CA TYR A 351 -10.86 -16.89 16.67
C TYR A 351 -10.51 -16.04 15.45
N ALA A 352 -9.29 -16.15 14.95
CA ALA A 352 -8.79 -15.36 13.84
C ALA A 352 -8.47 -16.29 12.66
N TRP A 353 -9.27 -16.24 11.61
CA TRP A 353 -9.13 -17.10 10.44
C TRP A 353 -8.52 -16.33 9.26
N ASP A 354 -7.67 -17.00 8.50
CA ASP A 354 -7.27 -16.59 7.16
C ASP A 354 -6.95 -17.85 6.35
N VAL A 355 -7.22 -17.81 5.05
CA VAL A 355 -7.04 -18.97 4.16
C VAL A 355 -5.56 -19.28 3.90
N HIS A 356 -4.65 -18.31 4.10
CA HIS A 356 -3.23 -18.43 3.77
C HIS A 356 -2.35 -18.58 5.01
N GLU A 357 -1.57 -19.68 5.12
CA GLU A 357 -0.65 -19.92 6.24
C GLU A 357 0.34 -18.78 6.48
N HIS A 358 0.94 -18.22 5.40
CA HIS A 358 1.88 -17.12 5.55
C HIS A 358 1.23 -15.87 6.19
N ARG A 359 -0.06 -15.62 5.90
CA ARG A 359 -0.82 -14.52 6.50
C ARG A 359 -1.17 -14.80 7.96
N VAL A 360 -1.55 -16.05 8.29
CA VAL A 360 -1.77 -16.48 9.69
C VAL A 360 -0.49 -16.35 10.51
N THR A 361 0.67 -16.56 9.91
CA THR A 361 1.97 -16.33 10.57
C THR A 361 2.17 -14.86 10.97
N LEU A 362 1.67 -13.90 10.17
CA LEU A 362 1.67 -12.48 10.53
C LEU A 362 0.77 -12.20 11.74
N ILE A 363 -0.43 -12.82 11.78
CA ILE A 363 -1.31 -12.71 12.96
C ILE A 363 -0.58 -13.22 14.21
N ARG A 364 0.00 -14.41 14.14
CA ARG A 364 0.77 -15.00 15.28
C ARG A 364 1.92 -14.10 15.75
N ALA A 365 2.64 -13.48 14.80
CA ALA A 365 3.72 -12.55 15.11
C ALA A 365 3.20 -11.28 15.82
N MET A 366 2.08 -10.72 15.34
CA MET A 366 1.44 -9.56 15.95
C MET A 366 0.93 -9.87 17.37
N MET A 367 0.26 -11.00 17.57
CA MET A 367 -0.22 -11.41 18.91
C MET A 367 0.93 -11.57 19.91
N ARG A 368 2.05 -12.16 19.47
CA ARG A 368 3.26 -12.27 20.31
C ARG A 368 3.83 -10.90 20.69
N ARG A 369 3.96 -9.98 19.70
CA ARG A 369 4.45 -8.62 19.95
C ARG A 369 3.56 -7.86 20.94
N LEU A 370 2.24 -7.97 20.80
CA LEU A 370 1.26 -7.31 21.65
C LEU A 370 0.98 -8.03 22.96
N ARG A 371 1.49 -9.28 23.12
CA ARG A 371 1.27 -10.17 24.29
C ARG A 371 -0.22 -10.47 24.54
N LEU A 372 -0.95 -10.75 23.46
CA LEU A 372 -2.37 -11.11 23.50
C LEU A 372 -2.52 -12.63 23.50
N GLU A 373 -3.02 -13.20 24.60
CA GLU A 373 -3.16 -14.65 24.81
C GLU A 373 -4.57 -15.16 24.52
N ASN A 374 -5.56 -14.27 24.43
CA ASN A 374 -6.95 -14.59 24.18
C ASN A 374 -7.31 -14.73 22.69
N VAL A 375 -6.31 -14.80 21.79
CA VAL A 375 -6.49 -14.98 20.34
C VAL A 375 -6.09 -16.40 19.91
N ARG A 376 -6.84 -16.96 18.94
CA ARG A 376 -6.57 -18.27 18.31
C ARG A 376 -6.46 -18.13 16.80
N PRO A 377 -5.28 -17.89 16.25
CA PRO A 377 -5.04 -17.85 14.82
C PRO A 377 -5.13 -19.24 14.19
N VAL A 378 -5.95 -19.40 13.15
CA VAL A 378 -6.18 -20.68 12.47
C VAL A 378 -6.17 -20.47 10.96
N VAL A 379 -5.47 -21.35 10.23
CA VAL A 379 -5.56 -21.42 8.77
C VAL A 379 -6.89 -22.06 8.41
N ARG A 380 -7.80 -21.28 7.83
CA ARG A 380 -9.13 -21.77 7.47
C ARG A 380 -9.75 -20.92 6.38
N ASP A 381 -10.39 -21.59 5.44
CA ASP A 381 -11.28 -20.95 4.49
C ASP A 381 -12.63 -20.67 5.16
N ALA A 382 -12.96 -19.41 5.33
CA ALA A 382 -14.22 -18.97 5.93
C ALA A 382 -15.44 -19.23 5.03
N ALA A 383 -15.24 -19.52 3.74
CA ALA A 383 -16.27 -19.93 2.81
C ALA A 383 -16.68 -21.41 2.96
N LEU A 384 -15.98 -22.18 3.81
CA LEU A 384 -16.29 -23.58 4.13
C LEU A 384 -16.91 -23.67 5.53
N PHE A 385 -18.19 -23.98 5.59
CA PHE A 385 -18.93 -24.06 6.84
C PHE A 385 -18.35 -25.10 7.82
N LYS A 386 -18.45 -24.83 9.11
CA LYS A 386 -17.98 -25.69 10.19
C LYS A 386 -19.11 -25.90 11.21
N ASP A 387 -19.73 -27.07 11.15
CA ASP A 387 -20.96 -27.40 11.90
C ASP A 387 -20.80 -27.23 13.42
N ASP A 388 -19.66 -27.62 13.99
CA ASP A 388 -19.39 -27.54 15.44
C ASP A 388 -19.29 -26.11 15.99
N LEU A 389 -19.24 -25.11 15.10
CA LEU A 389 -19.25 -23.70 15.47
C LEU A 389 -20.56 -22.98 15.15
N ALA A 390 -21.55 -23.68 14.60
CA ALA A 390 -22.86 -23.11 14.28
C ALA A 390 -23.50 -22.46 15.51
N GLY A 391 -23.87 -21.19 15.41
CA GLY A 391 -24.56 -20.45 16.47
C GLY A 391 -23.77 -20.35 17.80
N THR A 392 -22.43 -20.41 17.76
CA THR A 392 -21.61 -20.39 18.99
C THR A 392 -20.94 -19.06 19.27
N MET A 393 -20.90 -18.14 18.31
CA MET A 393 -20.19 -16.86 18.43
C MET A 393 -21.11 -15.75 18.94
N ASP A 394 -20.67 -15.00 19.95
CA ASP A 394 -21.37 -13.81 20.44
C ASP A 394 -21.28 -12.67 19.42
N ALA A 395 -20.16 -12.61 18.70
CA ALA A 395 -19.97 -11.67 17.60
C ALA A 395 -19.10 -12.27 16.49
N VAL A 396 -19.39 -11.90 15.24
CA VAL A 396 -18.61 -12.27 14.05
C VAL A 396 -18.27 -10.99 13.30
N LEU A 397 -17.00 -10.82 12.95
CA LEU A 397 -16.50 -9.81 12.03
C LEU A 397 -16.14 -10.48 10.70
N LEU A 398 -16.76 -10.02 9.63
CA LEU A 398 -16.36 -10.31 8.26
C LEU A 398 -15.80 -9.03 7.63
N ASP A 399 -14.50 -8.81 7.79
CA ASP A 399 -13.75 -7.81 7.03
C ASP A 399 -13.38 -8.42 5.69
N ALA A 400 -14.29 -8.29 4.74
CA ALA A 400 -14.28 -9.11 3.53
C ALA A 400 -13.15 -8.71 2.55
N PRO A 401 -12.60 -9.68 1.79
CA PRO A 401 -11.75 -9.36 0.66
C PRO A 401 -12.53 -8.47 -0.32
N CYS A 402 -11.95 -7.36 -0.73
CA CYS A 402 -12.58 -6.34 -1.55
C CYS A 402 -11.57 -5.66 -2.48
N SER A 403 -12.07 -4.80 -3.38
CA SER A 403 -11.25 -4.05 -4.33
C SER A 403 -10.21 -3.12 -3.66
N GLY A 404 -10.46 -2.69 -2.43
CA GLY A 404 -9.59 -1.75 -1.71
C GLY A 404 -9.66 -0.30 -2.20
N LEU A 405 -10.61 0.03 -3.06
CA LEU A 405 -10.69 1.36 -3.69
C LEU A 405 -10.95 2.51 -2.71
N GLY A 406 -11.37 2.22 -1.49
CA GLY A 406 -11.51 3.21 -0.43
C GLY A 406 -10.18 3.75 0.10
N VAL A 407 -9.06 3.08 -0.16
CA VAL A 407 -7.72 3.48 0.31
C VAL A 407 -6.77 3.83 -0.85
N MET A 408 -7.31 4.16 -2.03
CA MET A 408 -6.53 4.47 -3.22
C MET A 408 -5.69 5.77 -3.10
N ASP A 409 -6.00 6.64 -2.16
CA ASP A 409 -5.21 7.82 -1.83
C ASP A 409 -3.87 7.45 -1.16
N ASN A 410 -3.88 6.43 -0.30
CA ASN A 410 -2.69 5.90 0.38
C ASN A 410 -1.98 4.78 -0.40
N LYS A 411 -2.70 4.11 -1.31
CA LYS A 411 -2.22 2.99 -2.13
C LYS A 411 -2.62 3.20 -3.59
N PRO A 412 -1.94 4.09 -4.32
CA PRO A 412 -2.36 4.50 -5.66
C PRO A 412 -2.28 3.40 -6.72
N ASP A 413 -1.57 2.31 -6.47
CA ASP A 413 -1.51 1.13 -7.33
C ASP A 413 -2.83 0.37 -7.38
N ILE A 414 -3.64 0.42 -6.33
CA ILE A 414 -4.91 -0.32 -6.22
C ILE A 414 -5.88 0.03 -7.37
N LYS A 415 -6.01 1.31 -7.73
CA LYS A 415 -6.93 1.75 -8.78
C LYS A 415 -6.62 1.19 -10.18
N PHE A 416 -5.37 0.74 -10.40
CA PHE A 416 -4.94 0.11 -11.66
C PHE A 416 -5.03 -1.42 -11.61
N ARG A 417 -5.13 -2.01 -10.43
CA ARG A 417 -5.29 -3.45 -10.22
C ARG A 417 -6.75 -3.87 -10.25
N ALA A 418 -7.63 -3.00 -9.79
CA ALA A 418 -9.06 -3.23 -9.84
C ALA A 418 -9.57 -3.14 -11.29
N THR A 419 -10.38 -4.10 -11.70
CA THR A 419 -11.11 -4.11 -12.97
C THR A 419 -12.58 -4.43 -12.71
N PRO A 420 -13.50 -4.11 -13.64
CA PRO A 420 -14.91 -4.50 -13.51
C PRO A 420 -15.09 -6.00 -13.25
N GLU A 421 -14.27 -6.85 -13.91
CA GLU A 421 -14.31 -8.30 -13.77
C GLU A 421 -13.87 -8.73 -12.38
N SER A 422 -12.74 -8.19 -11.88
CA SER A 422 -12.23 -8.51 -10.54
C SER A 422 -13.20 -8.08 -9.44
N VAL A 423 -13.87 -6.94 -9.59
CA VAL A 423 -14.92 -6.48 -8.67
C VAL A 423 -16.10 -7.45 -8.67
N LYS A 424 -16.53 -7.91 -9.86
CA LYS A 424 -17.60 -8.92 -9.96
C LYS A 424 -17.22 -10.25 -9.29
N GLU A 425 -16.00 -10.72 -9.45
CA GLU A 425 -15.51 -11.93 -8.77
C GLU A 425 -15.50 -11.73 -7.23
N LEU A 426 -15.02 -10.58 -6.77
CA LEU A 426 -15.01 -10.24 -5.35
C LEU A 426 -16.41 -10.18 -4.76
N THR A 427 -17.39 -9.62 -5.47
CA THR A 427 -18.79 -9.59 -4.98
C THR A 427 -19.39 -10.99 -4.81
N GLN A 428 -19.04 -11.94 -5.67
CA GLN A 428 -19.45 -13.35 -5.53
C GLN A 428 -18.79 -14.03 -4.30
N ILE A 429 -17.50 -13.74 -4.07
CA ILE A 429 -16.79 -14.24 -2.89
C ILE A 429 -17.40 -13.65 -1.61
N GLN A 430 -17.69 -12.35 -1.60
CA GLN A 430 -18.32 -11.65 -0.48
C GLN A 430 -19.68 -12.22 -0.16
N GLU A 431 -20.52 -12.48 -1.15
CA GLU A 431 -21.84 -13.10 -0.99
C GLU A 431 -21.72 -14.47 -0.32
N LYS A 432 -20.85 -15.34 -0.82
CA LYS A 432 -20.61 -16.65 -0.23
C LYS A 432 -20.10 -16.57 1.22
N LEU A 433 -19.20 -15.62 1.50
CA LEU A 433 -18.69 -15.41 2.86
C LEU A 433 -19.77 -14.90 3.80
N LEU A 434 -20.63 -13.98 3.36
CA LEU A 434 -21.77 -13.50 4.13
C LEU A 434 -22.70 -14.66 4.51
N ASP A 435 -23.11 -15.47 3.53
CA ASP A 435 -24.03 -16.61 3.73
C ASP A 435 -23.45 -17.72 4.62
N THR A 436 -22.10 -17.88 4.60
CA THR A 436 -21.44 -18.87 5.46
C THR A 436 -21.16 -18.34 6.86
N CYS A 437 -20.60 -17.14 6.98
CA CYS A 437 -20.14 -16.60 8.26
C CYS A 437 -21.30 -16.21 9.19
N CYS A 438 -22.44 -15.81 8.65
CA CYS A 438 -23.62 -15.48 9.45
C CYS A 438 -24.13 -16.66 10.30
N GLN A 439 -23.90 -17.91 9.84
CA GLN A 439 -24.35 -19.12 10.53
C GLN A 439 -23.63 -19.36 11.87
N TYR A 440 -22.46 -18.75 12.09
CA TYR A 440 -21.72 -18.86 13.36
C TYR A 440 -22.28 -17.95 14.46
N VAL A 441 -23.08 -16.95 14.11
CA VAL A 441 -23.61 -15.97 15.04
C VAL A 441 -24.69 -16.61 15.92
N LYS A 442 -24.61 -16.45 17.23
CA LYS A 442 -25.66 -16.83 18.19
C LYS A 442 -26.95 -16.04 17.94
N ARG A 443 -28.09 -16.57 18.36
CA ARG A 443 -29.29 -15.75 18.49
C ARG A 443 -29.00 -14.53 19.39
N ASN A 444 -29.44 -13.36 18.98
CA ASN A 444 -29.12 -12.06 19.56
C ASN A 444 -27.62 -11.66 19.47
N GLY A 445 -26.77 -12.43 18.79
CA GLY A 445 -25.39 -12.08 18.51
C GLY A 445 -25.24 -11.00 17.43
N THR A 446 -24.06 -10.45 17.34
CA THR A 446 -23.71 -9.39 16.39
C THR A 446 -22.98 -9.97 15.18
N PHE A 447 -23.36 -9.54 13.98
CA PHE A 447 -22.62 -9.76 12.75
C PHE A 447 -22.20 -8.41 12.16
N VAL A 448 -20.92 -8.19 11.96
CA VAL A 448 -20.41 -6.98 11.30
C VAL A 448 -19.76 -7.37 9.97
N TYR A 449 -20.26 -6.77 8.90
CA TYR A 449 -19.67 -6.81 7.57
C TYR A 449 -18.91 -5.51 7.31
N SER A 450 -17.69 -5.60 6.82
CA SER A 450 -16.91 -4.42 6.47
C SER A 450 -16.04 -4.64 5.23
N THR A 451 -15.77 -3.55 4.50
CA THR A 451 -14.87 -3.51 3.35
C THR A 451 -14.08 -2.20 3.33
N CYS A 452 -12.87 -2.22 2.79
CA CYS A 452 -12.14 -0.99 2.44
C CYS A 452 -12.46 -0.53 1.00
N SER A 453 -13.71 -0.68 0.57
CA SER A 453 -14.22 -0.25 -0.73
C SER A 453 -15.18 0.93 -0.61
N ILE A 454 -15.32 1.65 -1.73
CA ILE A 454 -16.32 2.71 -1.90
C ILE A 454 -17.33 2.36 -3.01
N LEU A 455 -17.32 1.14 -3.51
CA LEU A 455 -18.25 0.69 -4.54
C LEU A 455 -19.54 0.14 -3.93
N PRO A 456 -20.71 0.62 -4.35
CA PRO A 456 -22.01 0.13 -3.84
C PRO A 456 -22.21 -1.37 -3.98
N GLU A 457 -21.74 -1.96 -5.08
CA GLU A 457 -21.87 -3.41 -5.35
C GLU A 457 -21.11 -4.30 -4.36
N GLU A 458 -20.07 -3.79 -3.70
CA GLU A 458 -19.35 -4.47 -2.63
C GLU A 458 -19.89 -4.14 -1.24
N ASN A 459 -20.72 -3.11 -1.11
CA ASN A 459 -21.13 -2.50 0.15
C ASN A 459 -22.64 -2.64 0.42
N ASN A 460 -23.38 -1.55 0.29
CA ASN A 460 -24.81 -1.49 0.61
C ASN A 460 -25.66 -2.45 -0.23
N GLU A 461 -25.31 -2.70 -1.48
CA GLU A 461 -26.02 -3.68 -2.32
C GLU A 461 -25.78 -5.11 -1.83
N GLN A 462 -24.57 -5.45 -1.35
CA GLN A 462 -24.30 -6.75 -0.72
C GLN A 462 -25.16 -6.95 0.53
N VAL A 463 -25.22 -5.94 1.40
CA VAL A 463 -26.01 -6.00 2.64
C VAL A 463 -27.48 -6.14 2.32
N LYS A 464 -27.99 -5.40 1.34
CA LYS A 464 -29.40 -5.51 0.92
C LYS A 464 -29.73 -6.92 0.44
N ARG A 465 -28.94 -7.48 -0.49
CA ARG A 465 -29.10 -8.84 -0.98
C ARG A 465 -28.99 -9.88 0.15
N PHE A 466 -28.08 -9.67 1.11
CA PHE A 466 -27.93 -10.53 2.27
C PHE A 466 -29.20 -10.52 3.15
N LEU A 467 -29.73 -9.37 3.50
CA LEU A 467 -30.93 -9.25 4.34
C LEU A 467 -32.19 -9.85 3.67
N ASP A 468 -32.28 -9.75 2.33
CA ASP A 468 -33.35 -10.39 1.57
C ASP A 468 -33.29 -11.93 1.66
N ARG A 469 -32.09 -12.54 1.73
CA ARG A 469 -31.90 -13.99 1.86
C ARG A 469 -31.94 -14.48 3.31
N HIS A 470 -31.63 -13.62 4.28
CA HIS A 470 -31.44 -13.94 5.69
C HIS A 470 -32.39 -13.12 6.59
N PRO A 471 -33.70 -13.39 6.55
CA PRO A 471 -34.71 -12.64 7.35
C PRO A 471 -34.55 -12.83 8.85
N GLU A 472 -33.65 -13.72 9.29
CA GLU A 472 -33.24 -13.86 10.69
C GLU A 472 -32.25 -12.80 11.15
N PHE A 473 -31.78 -11.94 10.25
CA PHE A 473 -30.90 -10.80 10.56
C PHE A 473 -31.63 -9.48 10.31
N ALA A 474 -31.26 -8.47 11.08
CA ALA A 474 -31.70 -7.09 10.89
C ALA A 474 -30.52 -6.12 11.15
N ILE A 475 -30.54 -4.96 10.49
CA ILE A 475 -29.59 -3.87 10.79
C ILE A 475 -29.77 -3.46 12.26
N ALA A 476 -28.66 -3.30 12.94
CA ALA A 476 -28.59 -2.86 14.33
C ALA A 476 -27.86 -1.52 14.42
N PRO A 477 -28.26 -0.61 15.29
CA PRO A 477 -27.61 0.69 15.42
C PRO A 477 -26.14 0.54 15.83
N LEU A 478 -25.32 1.48 15.44
CA LEU A 478 -23.94 1.55 15.92
C LEU A 478 -23.93 1.81 17.44
N PRO A 479 -22.92 1.29 18.16
CA PRO A 479 -22.76 1.53 19.59
C PRO A 479 -22.65 3.02 19.93
N GLU A 480 -23.17 3.44 21.07
CA GLU A 480 -23.10 4.83 21.57
C GLU A 480 -21.64 5.31 21.81
N THR A 481 -20.70 4.37 21.98
CA THR A 481 -19.27 4.66 22.10
C THR A 481 -18.65 5.19 20.81
N ILE A 482 -19.33 5.02 19.67
CA ILE A 482 -18.93 5.59 18.38
C ILE A 482 -19.43 7.03 18.30
N ASP A 483 -18.57 7.93 17.84
CA ASP A 483 -18.88 9.36 17.68
C ASP A 483 -20.18 9.59 16.92
N GLU A 484 -20.97 10.55 17.35
CA GLU A 484 -22.27 10.87 16.80
C GLU A 484 -22.23 11.22 15.32
N LYS A 485 -21.15 11.85 14.85
CA LYS A 485 -20.97 12.17 13.43
C LYS A 485 -21.06 10.94 12.53
N PHE A 486 -20.52 9.80 12.95
CA PHE A 486 -20.60 8.54 12.20
C PHE A 486 -21.95 7.86 12.38
N ARG A 487 -22.57 7.98 13.57
CA ARG A 487 -23.89 7.40 13.85
C ARG A 487 -25.01 8.08 13.06
N ARG A 488 -24.90 9.39 12.79
CA ARG A 488 -25.88 10.13 11.96
C ARG A 488 -25.85 9.72 10.50
N GLU A 489 -24.70 9.34 9.98
CA GLU A 489 -24.54 8.87 8.59
C GLU A 489 -24.86 7.38 8.39
N TYR A 490 -25.22 6.68 9.48
CA TYR A 490 -25.54 5.26 9.44
C TYR A 490 -26.97 5.04 8.93
N THR A 491 -27.09 4.26 7.84
CA THR A 491 -28.36 4.00 7.16
C THR A 491 -28.93 2.61 7.49
N ASP A 492 -30.04 2.25 6.84
CA ASP A 492 -30.66 0.91 6.89
C ASP A 492 -29.84 -0.21 6.21
N THR A 493 -28.72 0.13 5.58
CA THR A 493 -27.78 -0.83 4.98
C THR A 493 -26.36 -0.74 5.55
N GLY A 494 -26.05 0.32 6.28
CA GLY A 494 -24.73 0.53 6.89
C GLY A 494 -24.20 1.95 6.79
N LEU A 495 -22.90 2.12 7.12
CA LEU A 495 -22.16 3.36 7.07
C LEU A 495 -21.17 3.32 5.92
N GLN A 496 -21.30 4.21 4.92
CA GLN A 496 -20.29 4.45 3.92
C GLN A 496 -19.42 5.65 4.31
N LEU A 497 -18.16 5.40 4.59
CA LEU A 497 -17.15 6.44 4.83
C LEU A 497 -16.51 6.84 3.51
N LEU A 498 -16.42 8.16 3.28
CA LEU A 498 -15.78 8.76 2.10
C LEU A 498 -14.67 9.72 2.56
N PRO A 499 -13.42 9.56 2.06
CA PRO A 499 -12.27 10.29 2.63
C PRO A 499 -12.43 11.80 2.65
N HIS A 500 -12.97 12.38 1.60
CA HIS A 500 -13.16 13.84 1.45
C HIS A 500 -14.21 14.41 2.41
N ARG A 501 -15.18 13.60 2.85
CA ARG A 501 -16.26 14.01 3.76
C ARG A 501 -15.93 13.72 5.22
N ASP A 502 -15.42 12.53 5.49
CA ASP A 502 -15.32 11.99 6.85
C ASP A 502 -13.94 12.16 7.47
N GLY A 503 -12.92 12.50 6.64
CA GLY A 503 -11.55 12.71 7.08
C GLY A 503 -10.85 11.44 7.58
N VAL A 504 -11.37 10.27 7.18
CA VAL A 504 -10.81 8.94 7.44
C VAL A 504 -10.79 8.15 6.13
N GLU A 505 -10.17 6.97 6.10
CA GLU A 505 -10.11 6.15 4.88
C GLU A 505 -11.51 5.78 4.39
N GLY A 506 -11.67 5.65 3.07
CA GLY A 506 -12.89 5.14 2.47
C GLY A 506 -13.17 3.70 2.91
N PHE A 507 -14.34 3.47 3.50
CA PHE A 507 -14.65 2.22 4.15
C PHE A 507 -16.16 2.01 4.25
N PHE A 508 -16.58 0.77 4.38
CA PHE A 508 -17.97 0.45 4.61
C PHE A 508 -18.13 -0.44 5.86
N ILE A 509 -19.17 -0.20 6.64
CA ILE A 509 -19.48 -0.94 7.89
C ILE A 509 -20.97 -1.16 7.98
N ALA A 510 -21.41 -2.42 8.03
CA ALA A 510 -22.78 -2.80 8.35
C ALA A 510 -22.79 -3.66 9.62
N ARG A 511 -23.49 -3.19 10.63
CA ARG A 511 -23.72 -3.92 11.87
C ARG A 511 -25.12 -4.55 11.85
N MET A 512 -25.17 -5.86 11.97
CA MET A 512 -26.40 -6.64 11.93
C MET A 512 -26.55 -7.45 13.22
N ARG A 513 -27.77 -7.78 13.57
CA ARG A 513 -28.08 -8.62 14.72
C ARG A 513 -28.91 -9.82 14.26
N ARG A 514 -28.58 -11.01 14.74
CA ARG A 514 -29.41 -12.18 14.53
C ARG A 514 -30.59 -12.12 15.48
N ILE A 515 -31.81 -11.97 14.92
CA ILE A 515 -33.07 -11.77 15.70
C ILE A 515 -33.86 -13.05 15.91
N LYS A 516 -33.57 -14.10 15.11
CA LYS A 516 -34.24 -15.41 15.19
C LYS A 516 -33.26 -16.55 15.33
#